data_87cd5da369a4447559db5da9eef8baf6
#
_entry.id   87cd5da369a4447559db5da9eef8baf6
#
_cell.length_a   1.000
_cell.length_b   1.000
_cell.length_c   1.000
_cell.angle_alpha   90.00
_cell.angle_beta   90.00
_cell.angle_gamma   90.00
#
_symmetry.space_group_name_H-M   'P 1'
#
loop_
_entity.id
_entity.type
_entity.pdbx_description
1 polymer ?
#
loop_
_entity_poly.entity_id
_entity_poly.type
_entity_poly.pdbx_seq_one_letter_code
_entity_poly.pdbx_strand_id
1 'polypeptide(L)'
;MKRADYTMPLDEAEEAYDEAAIRALQKLGELGLELPPRPMMEDGSYYDGHLPADVNSYTNRQLGEIYSLQCRFTDWVHSEHIKAKAEAQNADQKLKQARAQVRKTKTGTVQAREDATTCDARFIQADARHQEADTFARLIEVRAEAAARDLKVLSRLITVKEQEIAMNQRDLNIGRRRNERDPFK
;
A
#
# COMPACT_ATOMS: atom_id res chain seq x y z
N MET A 1 6.56 -35.65 31.11
CA MET A 1 6.65 -35.46 29.64
C MET A 1 7.50 -34.22 29.40
N LYS A 2 8.76 -34.39 28.96
CA LYS A 2 9.62 -33.26 28.56
C LYS A 2 9.10 -32.76 27.21
N ARG A 3 8.61 -31.49 27.13
CA ARG A 3 8.35 -30.83 25.88
C ARG A 3 9.72 -30.70 25.15
N ALA A 4 9.85 -31.36 24.02
CA ALA A 4 10.97 -31.14 23.13
C ALA A 4 10.89 -29.70 22.64
N ASP A 5 11.76 -28.81 23.13
CA ASP A 5 11.97 -27.46 22.59
C ASP A 5 12.63 -27.58 21.21
N TYR A 6 11.81 -27.80 20.20
CA TYR A 6 12.22 -27.75 18.80
C TYR A 6 12.34 -26.27 18.41
N THR A 7 13.49 -25.69 18.66
CA THR A 7 13.85 -24.40 18.07
C THR A 7 14.56 -24.69 16.75
N MET A 8 13.83 -24.47 15.65
CA MET A 8 14.36 -24.50 14.30
C MET A 8 15.59 -23.57 14.20
N PRO A 9 16.69 -23.96 13.54
CA PRO A 9 17.81 -23.08 13.26
C PRO A 9 17.35 -21.82 12.52
N LEU A 10 18.07 -20.70 12.67
CA LEU A 10 17.68 -19.41 12.04
C LEU A 10 17.61 -19.53 10.52
N ASP A 11 18.53 -20.25 9.90
CA ASP A 11 18.59 -20.43 8.45
C ASP A 11 17.39 -21.24 7.93
N GLU A 12 17.03 -22.34 8.61
CA GLU A 12 15.83 -23.14 8.27
C GLU A 12 14.53 -22.36 8.48
N ALA A 13 14.48 -21.46 9.48
CA ALA A 13 13.34 -20.58 9.69
C ALA A 13 13.24 -19.50 8.62
N GLU A 14 14.37 -18.98 8.12
CA GLU A 14 14.42 -17.99 7.04
C GLU A 14 13.88 -18.59 5.75
N GLU A 15 14.36 -19.77 5.35
CA GLU A 15 13.85 -20.51 4.19
C GLU A 15 12.34 -20.81 4.31
N ALA A 16 11.87 -21.22 5.49
CA ALA A 16 10.46 -21.56 5.70
C ALA A 16 9.53 -20.35 5.55
N TYR A 17 9.95 -19.13 5.93
CA TYR A 17 9.16 -17.91 5.76
C TYR A 17 9.15 -17.43 4.29
N ASP A 18 10.28 -17.52 3.61
CA ASP A 18 10.37 -17.19 2.19
C ASP A 18 9.52 -18.16 1.36
N GLU A 19 9.54 -19.46 1.68
CA GLU A 19 8.65 -20.44 1.09
C GLU A 19 7.17 -20.17 1.36
N ALA A 20 6.80 -19.69 2.53
CA ALA A 20 5.42 -19.37 2.86
C ALA A 20 4.91 -18.19 2.01
N ALA A 21 5.72 -17.17 1.80
CA ALA A 21 5.41 -16.04 0.92
C ALA A 21 5.28 -16.48 -0.53
N ILE A 22 6.19 -17.32 -1.02
CA ILE A 22 6.15 -17.90 -2.38
C ILE A 22 4.88 -18.73 -2.56
N ARG A 23 4.54 -19.60 -1.61
CA ARG A 23 3.30 -20.40 -1.64
C ARG A 23 2.04 -19.55 -1.64
N ALA A 24 2.03 -18.42 -0.90
CA ALA A 24 0.91 -17.49 -0.90
C ALA A 24 0.72 -16.81 -2.27
N LEU A 25 1.82 -16.38 -2.91
CA LEU A 25 1.79 -15.81 -4.25
C LEU A 25 1.36 -16.83 -5.31
N GLN A 26 1.86 -18.08 -5.22
CA GLN A 26 1.42 -19.16 -6.11
C GLN A 26 -0.07 -19.43 -5.98
N LYS A 27 -0.59 -19.49 -4.75
CA LYS A 27 -2.01 -19.69 -4.50
C LYS A 27 -2.88 -18.54 -5.03
N LEU A 28 -2.40 -17.29 -4.97
CA LEU A 28 -3.07 -16.16 -5.63
C LEU A 28 -3.11 -16.34 -7.14
N GLY A 29 -2.00 -16.78 -7.76
CA GLY A 29 -1.95 -17.07 -9.19
C GLY A 29 -2.90 -18.20 -9.59
N GLU A 30 -3.01 -19.29 -8.81
CA GLU A 30 -3.95 -20.39 -9.01
C GLU A 30 -5.41 -19.94 -8.96
N LEU A 31 -5.72 -18.92 -8.16
CA LEU A 31 -7.04 -18.29 -8.08
C LEU A 31 -7.29 -17.27 -9.20
N GLY A 32 -6.31 -17.04 -10.09
CA GLY A 32 -6.37 -16.01 -11.13
C GLY A 32 -6.30 -14.58 -10.56
N LEU A 33 -5.83 -14.42 -9.34
CA LEU A 33 -5.67 -13.14 -8.66
C LEU A 33 -4.22 -12.68 -8.80
N GLU A 34 -3.96 -11.83 -9.76
CA GLU A 34 -2.66 -11.19 -9.92
C GLU A 34 -2.60 -9.89 -9.10
N LEU A 35 -1.42 -9.64 -8.50
CA LEU A 35 -1.19 -8.34 -7.86
C LEU A 35 -1.09 -7.26 -8.93
N PRO A 36 -1.75 -6.12 -8.76
CA PRO A 36 -1.76 -5.07 -9.77
C PRO A 36 -0.33 -4.54 -10.01
N PRO A 37 0.09 -4.43 -11.28
CA PRO A 37 1.38 -3.83 -11.61
C PRO A 37 1.34 -2.33 -11.37
N ARG A 38 2.52 -1.72 -11.19
CA ARG A 38 2.63 -0.27 -11.14
C ARG A 38 2.10 0.35 -12.44
N PRO A 39 1.18 1.31 -12.38
CA PRO A 39 0.61 1.91 -13.58
C PRO A 39 1.66 2.69 -14.37
N MET A 40 1.59 2.55 -15.69
CA MET A 40 2.41 3.29 -16.64
C MET A 40 1.56 4.32 -17.38
N MET A 41 2.17 5.45 -17.70
CA MET A 41 1.62 6.50 -18.56
C MET A 41 1.84 6.14 -20.05
N GLU A 42 1.19 6.89 -20.95
CA GLU A 42 1.31 6.66 -22.40
C GLU A 42 2.73 6.83 -22.94
N ASP A 43 3.53 7.68 -22.31
CA ASP A 43 4.94 7.90 -22.65
C ASP A 43 5.89 6.80 -22.15
N GLY A 44 5.37 5.76 -21.50
CA GLY A 44 6.13 4.66 -20.94
C GLY A 44 6.73 4.96 -19.55
N SER A 45 6.56 6.15 -19.00
CA SER A 45 6.96 6.46 -17.63
C SER A 45 6.00 5.87 -16.60
N TYR A 46 6.49 5.63 -15.40
CA TYR A 46 5.62 5.19 -14.30
C TYR A 46 4.86 6.39 -13.71
N TYR A 47 3.56 6.18 -13.51
CA TYR A 47 2.76 7.16 -12.79
C TYR A 47 3.20 7.24 -11.32
N ASP A 48 3.41 8.47 -10.84
CA ASP A 48 3.93 8.73 -9.48
C ASP A 48 2.82 8.95 -8.43
N GLY A 49 1.56 8.96 -8.88
CA GLY A 49 0.38 9.15 -8.03
C GLY A 49 0.19 10.58 -7.53
N HIS A 50 0.82 11.57 -8.18
CA HIS A 50 0.57 12.97 -7.87
C HIS A 50 -0.51 13.55 -8.78
N LEU A 51 -1.46 14.28 -8.17
CA LEU A 51 -2.44 15.02 -8.93
C LEU A 51 -1.79 16.29 -9.52
N PRO A 52 -2.06 16.62 -10.80
CA PRO A 52 -1.65 17.89 -11.36
C PRO A 52 -2.20 19.08 -10.58
N ALA A 53 -1.40 20.13 -10.40
CA ALA A 53 -1.80 21.33 -9.66
C ALA A 53 -3.02 22.04 -10.27
N ASP A 54 -3.18 21.92 -11.58
CA ASP A 54 -4.23 22.56 -12.37
C ASP A 54 -5.41 21.61 -12.71
N VAL A 55 -5.57 20.51 -11.95
CA VAL A 55 -6.60 19.48 -12.18
C VAL A 55 -8.02 20.05 -12.32
N ASN A 56 -8.28 21.22 -11.76
CA ASN A 56 -9.57 21.92 -11.89
C ASN A 56 -9.83 22.44 -13.31
N SER A 57 -8.78 22.68 -14.13
CA SER A 57 -8.91 23.17 -15.51
C SER A 57 -9.19 22.04 -16.51
N TYR A 58 -9.06 20.78 -16.12
CA TYR A 58 -9.16 19.61 -16.99
C TYR A 58 -10.60 19.36 -17.45
N THR A 59 -10.72 18.88 -18.68
CA THR A 59 -12.00 18.40 -19.23
C THR A 59 -12.45 17.13 -18.51
N ASN A 60 -13.73 16.78 -18.58
CA ASN A 60 -14.25 15.55 -18.00
C ASN A 60 -13.56 14.29 -18.52
N ARG A 61 -13.16 14.29 -19.80
CA ARG A 61 -12.40 13.19 -20.39
C ARG A 61 -11.04 13.04 -19.71
N GLN A 62 -10.27 14.11 -19.60
CA GLN A 62 -8.97 14.12 -18.93
C GLN A 62 -9.07 13.73 -17.46
N LEU A 63 -10.11 14.20 -16.77
CA LEU A 63 -10.37 13.79 -15.40
C LEU A 63 -10.66 12.29 -15.28
N GLY A 64 -11.41 11.71 -16.22
CA GLY A 64 -11.67 10.28 -16.27
C GLY A 64 -10.40 9.46 -16.50
N GLU A 65 -9.50 9.92 -17.37
CA GLU A 65 -8.20 9.29 -17.62
C GLU A 65 -7.31 9.32 -16.36
N ILE A 66 -7.19 10.48 -15.71
CA ILE A 66 -6.42 10.61 -14.45
C ILE A 66 -7.06 9.78 -13.33
N TYR A 67 -8.39 9.77 -13.24
CA TYR A 67 -9.09 8.94 -12.24
C TYR A 67 -8.79 7.47 -12.42
N SER A 68 -8.80 6.98 -13.66
CA SER A 68 -8.44 5.58 -13.96
C SER A 68 -6.99 5.25 -13.59
N LEU A 69 -6.05 6.16 -13.87
CA LEU A 69 -4.65 6.02 -13.45
C LEU A 69 -4.51 6.02 -11.93
N GLN A 70 -5.20 6.92 -11.24
CA GLN A 70 -5.18 7.01 -9.79
C GLN A 70 -5.81 5.79 -9.12
N CYS A 71 -6.87 5.20 -9.67
CA CYS A 71 -7.42 3.93 -9.19
C CYS A 71 -6.36 2.82 -9.24
N ARG A 72 -5.75 2.62 -10.40
CA ARG A 72 -4.69 1.60 -10.58
C ARG A 72 -3.49 1.83 -9.68
N PHE A 73 -3.11 3.11 -9.47
CA PHE A 73 -2.04 3.47 -8.57
C PHE A 73 -2.39 3.15 -7.11
N THR A 74 -3.60 3.47 -6.70
CA THR A 74 -4.10 3.17 -5.34
C THR A 74 -4.07 1.67 -5.08
N ASP A 75 -4.57 0.85 -6.02
CA ASP A 75 -4.56 -0.60 -5.92
C ASP A 75 -3.13 -1.16 -5.83
N TRP A 76 -2.21 -0.65 -6.67
CA TRP A 76 -0.81 -1.03 -6.62
C TRP A 76 -0.16 -0.68 -5.28
N VAL A 77 -0.32 0.55 -4.77
CA VAL A 77 0.28 0.96 -3.47
C VAL A 77 -0.30 0.15 -2.32
N HIS A 78 -1.60 -0.19 -2.35
CA HIS A 78 -2.19 -1.09 -1.37
C HIS A 78 -1.56 -2.49 -1.41
N SER A 79 -1.29 -3.03 -2.60
CA SER A 79 -0.61 -4.33 -2.72
C SER A 79 0.81 -4.28 -2.16
N GLU A 80 1.56 -3.21 -2.42
CA GLU A 80 2.90 -3.00 -1.85
C GLU A 80 2.86 -2.83 -0.32
N HIS A 81 1.84 -2.16 0.21
CA HIS A 81 1.64 -2.04 1.66
C HIS A 81 1.43 -3.43 2.32
N ILE A 82 0.62 -4.30 1.71
CA ILE A 82 0.39 -5.65 2.23
C ILE A 82 1.70 -6.45 2.23
N LYS A 83 2.51 -6.37 1.17
CA LYS A 83 3.82 -7.02 1.10
C LYS A 83 4.77 -6.50 2.18
N ALA A 84 4.91 -5.17 2.29
CA ALA A 84 5.78 -4.54 3.28
C ALA A 84 5.38 -4.91 4.72
N LYS A 85 4.08 -5.01 4.99
CA LYS A 85 3.57 -5.44 6.29
C LYS A 85 3.88 -6.91 6.59
N ALA A 86 3.80 -7.78 5.59
CA ALA A 86 4.19 -9.18 5.73
C ALA A 86 5.69 -9.33 6.01
N GLU A 87 6.54 -8.57 5.31
CA GLU A 87 7.99 -8.52 5.55
C GLU A 87 8.32 -8.02 6.96
N ALA A 88 7.65 -6.97 7.45
CA ALA A 88 7.82 -6.47 8.80
C ALA A 88 7.43 -7.52 9.86
N GLN A 89 6.34 -8.27 9.64
CA GLN A 89 5.95 -9.37 10.52
C GLN A 89 6.97 -10.52 10.52
N ASN A 90 7.52 -10.87 9.36
CA ASN A 90 8.58 -11.89 9.25
C ASN A 90 9.84 -11.44 9.99
N ALA A 91 10.25 -10.17 9.81
CA ALA A 91 11.40 -9.60 10.50
C ALA A 91 11.23 -9.58 12.03
N ASP A 92 10.03 -9.28 12.53
CA ASP A 92 9.68 -9.35 13.97
C ASP A 92 9.81 -10.79 14.51
N GLN A 93 9.35 -11.78 13.74
CA GLN A 93 9.50 -13.18 14.15
C GLN A 93 10.97 -13.63 14.18
N LYS A 94 11.76 -13.25 13.17
CA LYS A 94 13.22 -13.51 13.14
C LYS A 94 13.92 -12.85 14.33
N LEU A 95 13.54 -11.62 14.69
CA LEU A 95 14.07 -10.93 15.87
C LEU A 95 13.76 -11.68 17.17
N LYS A 96 12.52 -12.15 17.34
CA LYS A 96 12.11 -12.95 18.51
C LYS A 96 12.90 -14.27 18.60
N GLN A 97 13.11 -14.93 17.47
CA GLN A 97 13.92 -16.16 17.42
C GLN A 97 15.40 -15.89 17.73
N ALA A 98 16.01 -14.87 17.13
CA ALA A 98 17.37 -14.46 17.43
C ALA A 98 17.57 -14.17 18.92
N ARG A 99 16.62 -13.40 19.51
CA ARG A 99 16.61 -13.13 20.96
C ARG A 99 16.58 -14.42 21.79
N ALA A 100 15.69 -15.36 21.43
CA ALA A 100 15.55 -16.63 22.16
C ALA A 100 16.81 -17.52 22.06
N GLN A 101 17.42 -17.59 20.87
CA GLN A 101 18.64 -18.37 20.66
C GLN A 101 19.84 -17.78 21.40
N VAL A 102 20.05 -16.45 21.30
CA VAL A 102 21.14 -15.78 22.01
C VAL A 102 20.99 -15.95 23.52
N ARG A 103 19.77 -15.80 24.06
CA ARG A 103 19.50 -16.02 25.52
C ARG A 103 19.85 -17.42 25.99
N LYS A 104 19.69 -18.45 25.14
CA LYS A 104 20.05 -19.85 25.49
C LYS A 104 21.56 -20.04 25.63
N THR A 105 22.37 -19.28 24.92
CA THR A 105 23.82 -19.37 24.94
C THR A 105 24.47 -18.57 26.09
N LYS A 106 23.74 -17.67 26.72
CA LYS A 106 24.27 -16.81 27.80
C LYS A 106 24.01 -17.41 29.17
N THR A 107 24.97 -17.27 30.08
CA THR A 107 24.93 -17.72 31.48
C THR A 107 24.84 -16.51 32.41
N GLY A 108 24.34 -16.72 33.66
CA GLY A 108 24.23 -15.66 34.64
C GLY A 108 22.79 -15.34 35.06
N THR A 109 22.61 -14.22 35.75
CA THR A 109 21.29 -13.72 36.14
C THR A 109 20.43 -13.33 34.93
N VAL A 110 19.13 -13.19 35.10
CA VAL A 110 18.20 -12.79 34.03
C VAL A 110 18.67 -11.44 33.40
N GLN A 111 19.00 -10.46 34.23
CA GLN A 111 19.46 -9.16 33.78
C GLN A 111 20.76 -9.25 32.97
N ALA A 112 21.78 -9.97 33.50
CA ALA A 112 23.05 -10.15 32.80
C ALA A 112 22.88 -10.88 31.45
N ARG A 113 21.92 -11.79 31.34
CA ARG A 113 21.61 -12.46 30.08
C ARG A 113 20.92 -11.53 29.09
N GLU A 114 20.05 -10.63 29.55
CA GLU A 114 19.40 -9.62 28.69
C GLU A 114 20.42 -8.62 28.17
N ASP A 115 21.26 -8.07 29.04
CA ASP A 115 22.31 -7.12 28.66
C ASP A 115 23.29 -7.76 27.66
N ALA A 116 23.69 -9.00 27.87
CA ALA A 116 24.55 -9.73 26.92
C ALA A 116 23.84 -10.07 25.60
N THR A 117 22.50 -10.20 25.60
CA THR A 117 21.72 -10.43 24.37
C THR A 117 21.65 -9.16 23.52
N THR A 118 21.42 -8.02 24.13
CA THR A 118 21.34 -6.72 23.39
C THR A 118 22.66 -6.31 22.76
N CYS A 119 23.80 -6.85 23.27
CA CYS A 119 25.12 -6.64 22.68
C CYS A 119 25.55 -7.73 21.69
N ASP A 120 24.74 -8.76 21.46
CA ASP A 120 25.09 -9.85 20.54
C ASP A 120 24.86 -9.40 19.08
N ALA A 121 25.85 -9.59 18.22
CA ALA A 121 25.82 -9.14 16.83
C ALA A 121 24.62 -9.70 16.05
N ARG A 122 24.20 -10.94 16.32
CA ARG A 122 23.04 -11.58 15.65
C ARG A 122 21.74 -10.89 16.05
N PHE A 123 21.58 -10.54 17.32
CA PHE A 123 20.43 -9.80 17.80
C PHE A 123 20.40 -8.39 17.19
N ILE A 124 21.53 -7.67 17.22
CA ILE A 124 21.63 -6.31 16.65
C ILE A 124 21.28 -6.31 15.16
N GLN A 125 21.77 -7.30 14.39
CA GLN A 125 21.47 -7.43 12.98
C GLN A 125 19.97 -7.71 12.72
N ALA A 126 19.38 -8.60 13.50
CA ALA A 126 17.96 -8.91 13.37
C ALA A 126 17.06 -7.71 13.77
N ASP A 127 17.46 -6.97 14.81
CA ASP A 127 16.75 -5.76 15.26
C ASP A 127 16.83 -4.65 14.18
N ALA A 128 18.00 -4.43 13.59
CA ALA A 128 18.16 -3.46 12.52
C ALA A 128 17.27 -3.79 11.31
N ARG A 129 17.22 -5.05 10.88
CA ARG A 129 16.33 -5.50 9.78
C ARG A 129 14.86 -5.33 10.12
N HIS A 130 14.47 -5.63 11.37
CA HIS A 130 13.09 -5.40 11.80
C HIS A 130 12.72 -3.92 11.79
N GLN A 131 13.58 -3.04 12.31
CA GLN A 131 13.35 -1.59 12.29
C GLN A 131 13.25 -1.03 10.87
N GLU A 132 14.09 -1.50 9.95
CA GLU A 132 14.04 -1.13 8.53
C GLU A 132 12.71 -1.55 7.90
N ALA A 133 12.31 -2.81 8.05
CA ALA A 133 11.07 -3.33 7.49
C ALA A 133 9.82 -2.66 8.08
N ASP A 134 9.78 -2.43 9.39
CA ASP A 134 8.67 -1.72 10.06
C ASP A 134 8.57 -0.26 9.59
N THR A 135 9.71 0.43 9.48
CA THR A 135 9.75 1.81 8.97
C THR A 135 9.26 1.87 7.53
N PHE A 136 9.71 0.94 6.67
CA PHE A 136 9.25 0.87 5.29
C PHE A 136 7.75 0.61 5.19
N ALA A 137 7.22 -0.33 5.97
CA ALA A 137 5.78 -0.62 6.00
C ALA A 137 4.95 0.61 6.37
N ARG A 138 5.39 1.40 7.37
CA ARG A 138 4.73 2.65 7.77
C ARG A 138 4.78 3.73 6.69
N LEU A 139 5.90 3.85 5.98
CA LEU A 139 6.02 4.82 4.88
C LEU A 139 5.07 4.48 3.73
N ILE A 140 4.95 3.21 3.36
CA ILE A 140 4.01 2.75 2.34
C ILE A 140 2.55 2.95 2.81
N GLU A 141 2.23 2.72 4.08
CA GLU A 141 0.90 2.97 4.65
C GLU A 141 0.48 4.43 4.48
N VAL A 142 1.36 5.37 4.85
CA VAL A 142 1.12 6.81 4.66
C VAL A 142 0.88 7.14 3.18
N ARG A 143 1.64 6.51 2.28
CA ARG A 143 1.46 6.71 0.84
C ARG A 143 0.14 6.13 0.33
N ALA A 144 -0.27 4.96 0.82
CA ALA A 144 -1.56 4.35 0.48
C ALA A 144 -2.75 5.24 0.92
N GLU A 145 -2.67 5.79 2.13
CA GLU A 145 -3.69 6.73 2.63
C GLU A 145 -3.73 8.02 1.79
N ALA A 146 -2.58 8.55 1.39
CA ALA A 146 -2.50 9.72 0.52
C ALA A 146 -3.16 9.43 -0.84
N ALA A 147 -2.82 8.32 -1.49
CA ALA A 147 -3.41 7.89 -2.75
C ALA A 147 -4.94 7.74 -2.66
N ALA A 148 -5.44 7.17 -1.57
CA ALA A 148 -6.88 7.04 -1.33
C ALA A 148 -7.58 8.40 -1.12
N ARG A 149 -6.92 9.38 -0.50
CA ARG A 149 -7.43 10.76 -0.37
C ARG A 149 -7.51 11.45 -1.72
N ASP A 150 -6.47 11.34 -2.53
CA ASP A 150 -6.40 11.93 -3.86
C ASP A 150 -7.50 11.36 -4.78
N LEU A 151 -7.75 10.06 -4.70
CA LEU A 151 -8.85 9.41 -5.42
C LEU A 151 -10.22 9.97 -5.03
N LYS A 152 -10.45 10.23 -3.73
CA LYS A 152 -11.69 10.86 -3.23
C LYS A 152 -11.84 12.30 -3.74
N VAL A 153 -10.75 13.05 -3.82
CA VAL A 153 -10.75 14.42 -4.35
C VAL A 153 -11.15 14.41 -5.82
N LEU A 154 -10.54 13.53 -6.64
CA LEU A 154 -10.89 13.38 -8.05
C LEU A 154 -12.35 12.98 -8.26
N SER A 155 -12.85 12.02 -7.50
CA SER A 155 -14.24 11.57 -7.57
C SER A 155 -15.22 12.73 -7.30
N ARG A 156 -14.94 13.55 -6.28
CA ARG A 156 -15.77 14.73 -5.96
C ARG A 156 -15.71 15.77 -7.07
N LEU A 157 -14.53 16.02 -7.64
CA LEU A 157 -14.34 16.99 -8.71
C LEU A 157 -15.14 16.59 -9.96
N ILE A 158 -15.11 15.31 -10.33
CA ILE A 158 -15.90 14.77 -11.44
C ILE A 158 -17.39 15.00 -11.18
N THR A 159 -17.87 14.65 -9.99
CA THR A 159 -19.28 14.83 -9.61
C THR A 159 -19.73 16.30 -9.70
N VAL A 160 -18.91 17.23 -9.21
CA VAL A 160 -19.21 18.67 -9.28
C VAL A 160 -19.31 19.13 -10.73
N LYS A 161 -18.36 18.76 -11.59
CA LYS A 161 -18.39 19.12 -13.01
C LYS A 161 -19.58 18.53 -13.76
N GLU A 162 -19.98 17.31 -13.45
CA GLU A 162 -21.20 16.70 -14.01
C GLU A 162 -22.45 17.48 -13.60
N GLN A 163 -22.53 17.91 -12.34
CA GLN A 163 -23.64 18.74 -11.86
C GLN A 163 -23.68 20.11 -12.54
N GLU A 164 -22.54 20.77 -12.72
CA GLU A 164 -22.45 22.05 -13.44
C GLU A 164 -22.94 21.91 -14.90
N ILE A 165 -22.54 20.85 -15.59
CA ILE A 165 -23.00 20.58 -16.96
C ILE A 165 -24.52 20.36 -16.98
N ALA A 166 -25.05 19.57 -16.05
CA ALA A 166 -26.47 19.30 -15.97
C ALA A 166 -27.30 20.58 -15.66
N MET A 167 -26.79 21.47 -14.82
CA MET A 167 -27.41 22.76 -14.52
C MET A 167 -27.41 23.66 -15.76
N ASN A 168 -26.27 23.82 -16.43
CA ASN A 168 -26.15 24.61 -17.64
C ASN A 168 -27.09 24.13 -18.76
N GLN A 169 -27.22 22.80 -18.93
CA GLN A 169 -28.18 22.22 -19.87
C GLN A 169 -29.65 22.53 -19.54
N ARG A 170 -30.00 22.52 -18.25
CA ARG A 170 -31.35 22.90 -17.80
C ARG A 170 -31.66 24.37 -18.09
N ASP A 171 -30.69 25.24 -17.82
CA ASP A 171 -30.86 26.69 -18.07
C ASP A 171 -31.02 27.01 -19.55
N LEU A 172 -30.25 26.36 -20.42
CA LEU A 172 -30.38 26.45 -21.87
C LEU A 172 -31.74 25.96 -22.35
N ASN A 173 -32.27 24.86 -21.79
CA ASN A 173 -33.59 24.33 -22.14
C ASN A 173 -34.74 25.24 -21.66
N ILE A 174 -34.58 25.86 -20.50
CA ILE A 174 -35.57 26.86 -20.00
C ILE A 174 -35.56 28.10 -20.89
N GLY A 175 -34.40 28.61 -21.29
CA GLY A 175 -34.24 29.72 -22.20
C GLY A 175 -34.88 29.46 -23.58
N ARG A 176 -34.69 28.26 -24.14
CA ARG A 176 -35.34 27.84 -25.40
C ARG A 176 -36.85 27.81 -25.30
N ARG A 177 -37.43 27.22 -24.25
CA ARG A 177 -38.89 27.18 -24.03
C ARG A 177 -39.50 28.55 -23.80
N ARG A 178 -38.74 29.50 -23.25
CA ARG A 178 -39.18 30.88 -23.07
C ARG A 178 -39.24 31.62 -24.40
N ASN A 179 -38.25 31.45 -25.28
CA ASN A 179 -38.23 32.05 -26.62
C ASN A 179 -39.31 31.46 -27.56
N GLU A 180 -39.65 30.17 -27.41
CA GLU A 180 -40.71 29.53 -28.20
C GLU A 180 -42.14 29.94 -27.76
N ARG A 181 -42.29 30.50 -26.55
CA ARG A 181 -43.57 30.96 -26.03
C ARG A 181 -43.82 32.46 -26.23
N ASP A 182 -42.93 33.20 -26.84
CA ASP A 182 -43.12 34.60 -27.15
C ASP A 182 -43.77 34.73 -28.54
N PRO A 183 -45.14 34.89 -28.62
CA PRO A 183 -45.88 34.88 -29.88
C PRO A 183 -45.73 36.19 -30.66
N PHE A 184 -44.88 37.14 -30.16
CA PHE A 184 -44.76 38.49 -30.75
C PHE A 184 -43.35 38.83 -31.28
N LYS A 185 -42.54 37.84 -31.59
CA LYS A 185 -41.30 38.00 -32.32
C LYS A 185 -41.33 37.34 -33.68
#